data_de93f44656e10d81ad3962cb11c7cea8
#
_entry.id   de93f44656e10d81ad3962cb11c7cea8
#
_cell.length_a   1.000
_cell.length_b   1.000
_cell.length_c   1.000
_cell.angle_alpha   90.00
_cell.angle_beta   90.00
_cell.angle_gamma   90.00
#
_symmetry.space_group_name_H-M   'P 1'
#
loop_
_entity.id
_entity.type
_entity.pdbx_description
1 polymer ?
#
loop_
_entity_poly.entity_id
_entity_poly.type
_entity_poly.pdbx_seq_one_letter_code
_entity_poly.pdbx_strand_id
1 'polypeptide(L)'
;MTTPITPIQNTNNIRYADFVQVIAGSETFMFATTPSSITVPAVSSQPFDGLGQLVNIGKVQRDIKSTASQTTIVMNGIDTAMLGWVLGQDIKGAQITMWKGFFNTDGSLITSGGAGGLYQYFYGFINTFNIGEQWMEEVRMYVGTVTVSAANIQMILQNRTVGRFTNDASWEYFTPGDTSMNRVATISTIYYAFGQNS
;
A
#
# COMPACT_ATOMS: atom_id res chain seq x y z
N MET A 1 17.58 3.21 -16.58
CA MET A 1 18.30 1.97 -16.19
C MET A 1 18.76 2.14 -14.77
N THR A 2 18.34 1.28 -13.86
CA THR A 2 18.83 1.28 -12.47
C THR A 2 20.25 0.73 -12.46
N THR A 3 21.16 1.44 -11.81
CA THR A 3 22.54 1.00 -11.63
C THR A 3 22.56 -0.34 -10.89
N PRO A 4 23.21 -1.37 -11.38
CA PRO A 4 23.28 -2.66 -10.70
C PRO A 4 24.00 -2.51 -9.35
N ILE A 5 23.49 -3.20 -8.34
CA ILE A 5 24.09 -3.18 -6.99
C ILE A 5 25.26 -4.15 -7.01
N THR A 6 26.45 -3.65 -7.28
CA THR A 6 27.68 -4.43 -7.46
C THR A 6 27.98 -5.43 -6.31
N PRO A 7 27.79 -5.07 -5.01
CA PRO A 7 27.99 -6.01 -3.92
C PRO A 7 27.09 -7.25 -3.97
N ILE A 8 25.87 -7.10 -4.51
CA ILE A 8 24.92 -8.22 -4.62
C ILE A 8 25.31 -9.16 -5.76
N GLN A 9 25.90 -8.63 -6.82
CA GLN A 9 26.30 -9.43 -7.99
C GLN A 9 27.50 -10.35 -7.71
N ASN A 10 28.34 -9.99 -6.74
CA ASN A 10 29.60 -10.68 -6.46
C ASN A 10 29.57 -11.59 -5.24
N THR A 11 28.42 -11.73 -4.57
CA THR A 11 28.30 -12.56 -3.37
C THR A 11 27.19 -13.59 -3.51
N ASN A 12 27.46 -14.82 -3.06
CA ASN A 12 26.45 -15.89 -3.01
C ASN A 12 25.47 -15.72 -1.83
N ASN A 13 25.72 -14.77 -0.94
CA ASN A 13 24.90 -14.50 0.23
C ASN A 13 24.39 -13.06 0.23
N ILE A 14 23.11 -12.91 -0.07
CA ILE A 14 22.45 -11.61 -0.12
C ILE A 14 21.77 -11.36 1.24
N ARG A 15 22.19 -10.29 1.92
CA ARG A 15 21.53 -9.81 3.13
C ARG A 15 20.61 -8.66 2.76
N TYR A 16 19.33 -8.77 3.14
CA TYR A 16 18.37 -7.72 2.90
C TYR A 16 17.42 -7.55 4.10
N ALA A 17 16.82 -6.40 4.21
CA ALA A 17 15.70 -6.14 5.11
C ALA A 17 14.58 -5.43 4.36
N ASP A 18 13.39 -5.60 4.87
CA ASP A 18 12.20 -4.89 4.40
C ASP A 18 11.96 -3.65 5.28
N PHE A 19 11.59 -2.55 4.64
CA PHE A 19 11.28 -1.27 5.25
C PHE A 19 9.87 -0.88 4.86
N VAL A 20 9.08 -0.46 5.83
CA VAL A 20 7.67 -0.11 5.65
C VAL A 20 7.40 1.26 6.23
N GLN A 21 6.76 2.12 5.48
CA GLN A 21 6.24 3.41 5.93
C GLN A 21 4.72 3.41 5.78
N VAL A 22 4.04 3.82 6.83
CA VAL A 22 2.59 4.03 6.84
C VAL A 22 2.33 5.50 7.17
N ILE A 23 1.57 6.18 6.33
CA ILE A 23 1.15 7.56 6.52
C ILE A 23 -0.36 7.56 6.75
N ALA A 24 -0.78 7.86 7.97
CA ALA A 24 -2.17 7.91 8.39
C ALA A 24 -2.49 9.32 8.91
N GLY A 25 -3.21 10.11 8.12
CA GLY A 25 -3.47 11.51 8.44
C GLY A 25 -2.18 12.33 8.58
N SER A 26 -1.92 12.88 9.77
CA SER A 26 -0.71 13.64 10.08
C SER A 26 0.43 12.77 10.63
N GLU A 27 0.18 11.53 10.95
CA GLU A 27 1.14 10.63 11.59
C GLU A 27 1.85 9.76 10.57
N THR A 28 3.14 9.52 10.80
CA THR A 28 3.96 8.66 9.96
C THR A 28 4.64 7.60 10.83
N PHE A 29 4.45 6.35 10.46
CA PHE A 29 5.05 5.18 11.13
C PHE A 29 6.02 4.51 10.20
N MET A 30 7.16 4.14 10.73
CA MET A 30 8.27 3.59 9.97
C MET A 30 8.79 2.33 10.67
N PHE A 31 8.71 1.20 10.00
CA PHE A 31 9.11 -0.10 10.53
C PHE A 31 10.15 -0.76 9.63
N ALA A 32 11.04 -1.54 10.22
CA ALA A 32 12.02 -2.35 9.50
C ALA A 32 12.15 -3.74 10.11
N THR A 33 12.53 -4.72 9.29
CA THR A 33 12.87 -6.08 9.76
C THR A 33 14.30 -6.19 10.29
N THR A 34 14.92 -5.05 10.60
CA THR A 34 16.28 -4.97 11.11
C THR A 34 16.31 -5.14 12.64
N PRO A 35 17.41 -5.66 13.22
CA PRO A 35 17.54 -5.80 14.67
C PRO A 35 17.68 -4.45 15.40
N SER A 36 18.02 -3.39 14.71
CA SER A 36 18.17 -2.03 15.22
C SER A 36 17.51 -1.01 14.31
N SER A 37 17.16 0.14 14.86
CA SER A 37 16.60 1.25 14.08
C SER A 37 17.62 1.81 13.11
N ILE A 38 17.17 2.14 11.89
CA ILE A 38 18.01 2.68 10.82
C ILE A 38 17.37 3.95 10.26
N THR A 39 18.16 5.03 10.20
CA THR A 39 17.71 6.27 9.54
C THR A 39 18.22 6.30 8.11
N VAL A 40 17.31 6.58 7.17
CA VAL A 40 17.63 6.76 5.75
C VAL A 40 17.19 8.17 5.34
N PRO A 41 18.10 9.18 5.39
CA PRO A 41 17.75 10.58 5.19
C PRO A 41 17.13 10.89 3.82
N ALA A 42 17.39 10.05 2.81
CA ALA A 42 16.81 10.21 1.48
C ALA A 42 15.30 9.90 1.43
N VAL A 43 14.77 9.20 2.46
CA VAL A 43 13.34 8.86 2.57
C VAL A 43 12.70 9.67 3.69
N SER A 44 13.30 9.69 4.86
CA SER A 44 12.80 10.43 6.02
C SER A 44 13.91 10.75 7.01
N SER A 45 13.74 11.83 7.77
CA SER A 45 14.59 12.15 8.93
C SER A 45 14.27 11.30 10.16
N GLN A 46 13.08 10.66 10.20
CA GLN A 46 12.72 9.74 11.26
C GLN A 46 13.37 8.37 11.01
N PRO A 47 13.78 7.66 12.06
CA PRO A 47 14.31 6.30 11.93
C PRO A 47 13.20 5.32 11.57
N PHE A 48 13.56 4.28 10.85
CA PHE A 48 12.76 3.07 10.75
C PHE A 48 12.99 2.23 12.01
N ASP A 49 11.94 1.96 12.74
CA ASP A 49 12.03 1.18 13.98
C ASP A 49 12.22 -0.30 13.65
N GLY A 50 13.30 -0.85 14.21
CA GLY A 50 13.63 -2.26 14.17
C GLY A 50 12.95 -3.04 15.31
N LEU A 51 13.66 -3.96 15.92
CA LEU A 51 13.28 -4.67 17.14
C LEU A 51 12.11 -5.66 17.03
N GLY A 52 11.86 -6.20 15.83
CA GLY A 52 10.92 -7.31 15.68
C GLY A 52 9.43 -6.92 15.70
N GLN A 53 9.08 -5.65 15.67
CA GLN A 53 7.69 -5.22 15.54
C GLN A 53 7.11 -5.61 14.17
N LEU A 54 7.90 -5.53 13.13
CA LEU A 54 7.55 -6.01 11.79
C LEU A 54 8.03 -7.45 11.63
N VAL A 55 7.11 -8.41 11.69
CA VAL A 55 7.47 -9.85 11.69
C VAL A 55 7.48 -10.44 10.31
N ASN A 56 6.51 -10.10 9.47
CA ASN A 56 6.39 -10.71 8.16
C ASN A 56 5.68 -9.79 7.17
N ILE A 57 6.21 -9.76 5.95
CA ILE A 57 5.55 -9.15 4.81
C ILE A 57 5.17 -10.27 3.85
N GLY A 58 3.89 -10.35 3.53
CA GLY A 58 3.36 -11.29 2.57
C GLY A 58 3.97 -11.10 1.19
N LYS A 59 3.81 -12.10 0.35
CA LYS A 59 4.34 -12.10 -1.01
C LYS A 59 3.71 -10.95 -1.83
N VAL A 60 4.56 -10.09 -2.37
CA VAL A 60 4.15 -9.07 -3.35
C VAL A 60 4.41 -9.62 -4.74
N GLN A 61 3.33 -9.79 -5.51
CA GLN A 61 3.44 -10.24 -6.89
C GLN A 61 3.56 -9.02 -7.81
N ARG A 62 4.56 -9.04 -8.67
CA ARG A 62 4.76 -8.04 -9.73
C ARG A 62 4.72 -8.76 -11.08
N ASP A 63 3.67 -8.48 -11.84
CA ASP A 63 3.53 -8.97 -13.21
C ASP A 63 3.78 -7.83 -14.20
N ILE A 64 4.25 -8.18 -15.40
CA ILE A 64 4.36 -7.25 -16.52
C ILE A 64 2.97 -6.72 -16.91
N LYS A 65 1.94 -7.54 -16.73
CA LYS A 65 0.55 -7.11 -16.84
C LYS A 65 0.17 -6.36 -15.57
N SER A 66 -0.48 -5.22 -15.75
CA SER A 66 -1.04 -4.42 -14.65
C SER A 66 -2.14 -5.20 -13.94
N THR A 67 -1.75 -6.04 -12.99
CA THR A 67 -2.68 -6.86 -12.21
C THR A 67 -2.87 -6.25 -10.82
N ALA A 68 -4.11 -6.15 -10.39
CA ALA A 68 -4.43 -5.76 -9.03
C ALA A 68 -3.83 -6.76 -8.06
N SER A 69 -2.95 -6.30 -7.17
CA SER A 69 -2.31 -7.14 -6.16
C SER A 69 -2.58 -6.62 -4.76
N GLN A 70 -2.73 -7.57 -3.85
CA GLN A 70 -2.89 -7.31 -2.43
C GLN A 70 -1.74 -8.00 -1.69
N THR A 71 -1.22 -7.35 -0.66
CA THR A 71 -0.21 -7.91 0.22
C THR A 71 -0.64 -7.79 1.66
N THR A 72 -0.17 -8.72 2.49
CA THR A 72 -0.47 -8.75 3.93
C THR A 72 0.81 -8.49 4.72
N ILE A 73 0.71 -7.63 5.72
CA ILE A 73 1.79 -7.31 6.64
C ILE A 73 1.35 -7.75 8.02
N VAL A 74 2.22 -8.49 8.71
CA VAL A 74 1.98 -8.94 10.07
C VAL A 74 2.98 -8.28 10.98
N MET A 75 2.49 -7.61 12.01
CA MET A 75 3.27 -6.97 13.06
C MET A 75 2.91 -7.60 14.41
N ASN A 76 3.90 -8.03 15.16
CA ASN A 76 3.73 -8.60 16.50
C ASN A 76 4.39 -7.72 17.56
N GLY A 77 4.01 -7.94 18.80
CA GLY A 77 4.63 -7.24 19.94
C GLY A 77 4.25 -5.77 20.02
N ILE A 78 3.05 -5.44 19.58
CA ILE A 78 2.56 -4.08 19.63
C ILE A 78 2.36 -3.68 21.07
N ASP A 79 3.04 -2.62 21.48
CA ASP A 79 2.81 -1.99 22.77
C ASP A 79 1.35 -1.46 22.86
N THR A 80 0.81 -1.44 24.08
CA THR A 80 -0.54 -0.94 24.35
C THR A 80 -0.75 0.50 23.87
N ALA A 81 0.31 1.32 23.85
CA ALA A 81 0.28 2.67 23.29
C ALA A 81 0.06 2.65 21.76
N MET A 82 0.75 1.77 21.05
CA MET A 82 0.59 1.60 19.61
C MET A 82 -0.76 0.98 19.25
N LEU A 83 -1.25 0.05 20.09
CA LEU A 83 -2.59 -0.51 19.93
C LEU A 83 -3.68 0.57 20.08
N GLY A 84 -3.55 1.43 21.09
CA GLY A 84 -4.44 2.57 21.27
C GLY A 84 -4.44 3.52 20.08
N TRP A 85 -3.27 3.73 19.47
CA TRP A 85 -3.16 4.52 18.25
C TRP A 85 -3.81 3.83 17.05
N VAL A 86 -3.55 2.54 16.83
CA VAL A 86 -4.17 1.76 15.75
C VAL A 86 -5.70 1.77 15.84
N LEU A 87 -6.24 1.74 17.07
CA LEU A 87 -7.69 1.81 17.31
C LEU A 87 -8.26 3.22 17.18
N GLY A 88 -7.47 4.25 17.46
CA GLY A 88 -7.91 5.65 17.49
C GLY A 88 -7.78 6.39 16.15
N GLN A 89 -7.04 5.88 15.19
CA GLN A 89 -6.77 6.51 13.90
C GLN A 89 -7.50 5.79 12.78
N ASP A 90 -7.86 6.54 11.75
CA ASP A 90 -8.47 5.99 10.54
C ASP A 90 -7.37 5.38 9.63
N ILE A 91 -6.93 4.16 9.99
CA ILE A 91 -5.88 3.43 9.28
C ILE A 91 -6.36 2.95 7.92
N LYS A 92 -7.66 2.72 7.76
CA LYS A 92 -8.24 2.33 6.49
C LYS A 92 -8.10 3.49 5.49
N GLY A 93 -7.46 3.21 4.36
CA GLY A 93 -7.13 4.22 3.35
C GLY A 93 -5.79 4.91 3.60
N ALA A 94 -5.08 4.62 4.70
CA ALA A 94 -3.74 5.12 4.92
C ALA A 94 -2.78 4.65 3.82
N GLN A 95 -1.90 5.55 3.42
CA GLN A 95 -0.88 5.27 2.41
C GLN A 95 0.20 4.35 2.99
N ILE A 96 0.60 3.35 2.23
CA ILE A 96 1.69 2.45 2.61
C ILE A 96 2.70 2.33 1.49
N THR A 97 3.97 2.44 1.86
CA THR A 97 5.11 2.28 0.94
C THR A 97 6.09 1.26 1.52
N MET A 98 6.58 0.37 0.68
CA MET A 98 7.54 -0.67 1.10
C MET A 98 8.77 -0.65 0.23
N TRP A 99 9.92 -0.83 0.88
CA TRP A 99 11.23 -0.89 0.23
C TRP A 99 12.01 -2.11 0.68
N LYS A 100 12.92 -2.55 -0.17
CA LYS A 100 14.02 -3.45 0.18
C LYS A 100 15.31 -2.67 0.29
N GLY A 101 16.02 -2.85 1.40
CA GLY A 101 17.39 -2.39 1.59
C GLY A 101 18.35 -3.57 1.61
N PHE A 102 19.52 -3.40 1.04
CA PHE A 102 20.55 -4.43 0.98
C PHE A 102 21.74 -4.03 1.85
N PHE A 103 22.37 -5.02 2.45
CA PHE A 103 23.43 -4.82 3.44
C PHE A 103 24.74 -5.45 3.01
N ASN A 104 25.81 -4.78 3.35
CA ASN A 104 27.17 -5.32 3.26
C ASN A 104 27.39 -6.44 4.28
N THR A 105 28.51 -7.13 4.19
CA THR A 105 28.90 -8.18 5.14
C THR A 105 29.12 -7.67 6.56
N ASP A 106 29.48 -6.40 6.71
CA ASP A 106 29.65 -5.70 7.98
C ASP A 106 28.33 -5.23 8.63
N GLY A 107 27.19 -5.39 7.94
CA GLY A 107 25.88 -4.97 8.42
C GLY A 107 25.50 -3.53 8.08
N SER A 108 26.33 -2.80 7.36
CA SER A 108 26.01 -1.45 6.88
C SER A 108 25.05 -1.49 5.68
N LEU A 109 24.15 -0.52 5.61
CA LEU A 109 23.24 -0.37 4.47
C LEU A 109 24.03 0.07 3.23
N ILE A 110 23.77 -0.60 2.10
CA ILE A 110 24.35 -0.21 0.80
C ILE A 110 23.55 0.99 0.29
N THR A 111 24.13 2.19 0.34
CA THR A 111 23.47 3.44 -0.03
C THR A 111 23.56 3.79 -1.51
N SER A 112 24.31 3.01 -2.30
CA SER A 112 24.44 3.22 -3.74
C SER A 112 23.19 2.76 -4.47
N GLY A 113 22.43 3.70 -5.03
CA GLY A 113 21.23 3.44 -5.81
C GLY A 113 19.94 3.58 -4.99
N GLY A 114 18.79 3.56 -5.68
CA GLY A 114 17.49 3.76 -5.07
C GLY A 114 17.34 5.11 -4.36
N ALA A 115 16.48 5.17 -3.36
CA ALA A 115 16.38 6.30 -2.45
C ALA A 115 17.27 6.03 -1.23
N GLY A 116 18.56 6.43 -1.30
CA GLY A 116 19.53 6.19 -0.22
C GLY A 116 19.77 4.71 0.10
N GLY A 117 19.72 3.84 -0.92
CA GLY A 117 19.90 2.40 -0.78
C GLY A 117 18.59 1.61 -0.66
N LEU A 118 17.45 2.30 -0.57
CA LEU A 118 16.14 1.66 -0.50
C LEU A 118 15.49 1.55 -1.88
N TYR A 119 15.06 0.35 -2.24
CA TYR A 119 14.41 0.04 -3.50
C TYR A 119 12.92 -0.21 -3.27
N GLN A 120 12.09 0.73 -3.72
CA GLN A 120 10.66 0.61 -3.60
C GLN A 120 10.13 -0.54 -4.44
N TYR A 121 9.40 -1.45 -3.78
CA TYR A 121 8.75 -2.57 -4.47
C TYR A 121 7.23 -2.60 -4.32
N PHE A 122 6.68 -1.87 -3.37
CA PHE A 122 5.23 -1.74 -3.21
C PHE A 122 4.85 -0.32 -2.85
N TYR A 123 3.73 0.13 -3.40
CA TYR A 123 3.03 1.35 -3.05
C TYR A 123 1.53 1.11 -3.15
N GLY A 124 0.80 1.50 -2.12
CA GLY A 124 -0.63 1.26 -2.08
C GLY A 124 -1.30 1.89 -0.88
N PHE A 125 -2.47 1.37 -0.55
CA PHE A 125 -3.30 1.84 0.54
C PHE A 125 -3.79 0.68 1.38
N ILE A 126 -3.92 0.91 2.67
CA ILE A 126 -4.45 -0.06 3.61
C ILE A 126 -5.95 -0.24 3.34
N ASN A 127 -6.33 -1.46 3.04
CA ASN A 127 -7.72 -1.82 2.77
C ASN A 127 -8.42 -2.34 4.03
N THR A 128 -7.78 -3.28 4.72
CA THR A 128 -8.31 -3.87 5.95
C THR A 128 -7.19 -4.07 6.96
N PHE A 129 -7.56 -4.08 8.22
CA PHE A 129 -6.68 -4.49 9.31
C PHE A 129 -7.44 -5.41 10.26
N ASN A 130 -6.70 -6.27 10.93
CA ASN A 130 -7.21 -7.17 11.96
C ASN A 130 -6.27 -7.13 13.15
N ILE A 131 -6.82 -7.03 14.33
CA ILE A 131 -6.09 -7.05 15.60
C ILE A 131 -6.45 -8.35 16.29
N GLY A 132 -5.44 -9.15 16.59
CA GLY A 132 -5.54 -10.37 17.39
C GLY A 132 -4.76 -10.22 18.66
N GLU A 133 -5.31 -10.68 19.77
CA GLU A 133 -4.62 -10.79 21.04
C GLU A 133 -4.57 -12.27 21.44
N GLN A 134 -3.38 -12.74 21.79
CA GLN A 134 -3.20 -14.11 22.24
C GLN A 134 -2.45 -14.11 23.58
N TRP A 135 -2.97 -14.84 24.54
CA TRP A 135 -2.27 -15.11 25.79
C TRP A 135 -1.15 -16.12 25.53
N MET A 136 0.08 -15.75 25.85
CA MET A 136 1.22 -16.64 25.80
C MET A 136 1.59 -17.11 27.22
N GLU A 137 1.36 -18.38 27.50
CA GLU A 137 1.60 -18.96 28.83
C GLU A 137 3.08 -18.97 29.23
N GLU A 138 3.98 -19.13 28.23
CA GLU A 138 5.43 -19.18 28.45
C GLU A 138 5.97 -17.85 28.99
N VAL A 139 5.46 -16.73 28.55
CA VAL A 139 5.86 -15.38 29.00
C VAL A 139 4.83 -14.72 29.92
N ARG A 140 3.70 -15.37 30.16
CA ARG A 140 2.58 -14.89 30.99
C ARG A 140 2.11 -13.47 30.64
N MET A 141 2.00 -13.19 29.35
CA MET A 141 1.54 -11.90 28.84
C MET A 141 0.68 -12.07 27.60
N TYR A 142 -0.15 -11.07 27.35
CA TYR A 142 -0.86 -10.97 26.08
C TYR A 142 0.09 -10.42 25.02
N VAL A 143 0.11 -11.09 23.87
CA VAL A 143 0.84 -10.62 22.69
C VAL A 143 -0.17 -10.15 21.67
N GLY A 144 -0.12 -8.86 21.34
CA GLY A 144 -0.92 -8.27 20.30
C GLY A 144 -0.31 -8.55 18.92
N THR A 145 -1.15 -8.93 17.98
CA THR A 145 -0.79 -9.09 16.57
C THR A 145 -1.68 -8.20 15.73
N VAL A 146 -1.08 -7.34 14.92
CA VAL A 146 -1.82 -6.56 13.93
C VAL A 146 -1.48 -7.09 12.54
N THR A 147 -2.51 -7.50 11.83
CA THR A 147 -2.42 -7.92 10.43
C THR A 147 -3.04 -6.84 9.57
N VAL A 148 -2.25 -6.26 8.68
CA VAL A 148 -2.67 -5.20 7.75
C VAL A 148 -2.67 -5.76 6.35
N SER A 149 -3.77 -5.54 5.63
CA SER A 149 -3.90 -5.89 4.22
C SER A 149 -3.84 -4.62 3.38
N ALA A 150 -2.90 -4.55 2.47
CA ALA A 150 -2.68 -3.40 1.60
C ALA A 150 -2.93 -3.76 0.14
N ALA A 151 -3.66 -2.90 -0.55
CA ALA A 151 -3.98 -3.00 -1.97
C ALA A 151 -3.15 -2.00 -2.77
N ASN A 152 -2.68 -2.40 -3.95
CA ASN A 152 -2.02 -1.47 -4.85
C ASN A 152 -3.05 -0.49 -5.47
N ILE A 153 -2.56 0.63 -6.01
CA ILE A 153 -3.40 1.66 -6.60
C ILE A 153 -4.26 1.12 -7.76
N GLN A 154 -3.78 0.10 -8.45
CA GLN A 154 -4.52 -0.53 -9.56
C GLN A 154 -5.80 -1.21 -9.09
N MET A 155 -5.79 -1.82 -7.89
CA MET A 155 -6.98 -2.41 -7.30
C MET A 155 -8.04 -1.34 -7.00
N ILE A 156 -7.61 -0.16 -6.57
CA ILE A 156 -8.50 0.98 -6.34
C ILE A 156 -9.08 1.50 -7.66
N LEU A 157 -8.25 1.61 -8.70
CA LEU A 157 -8.68 2.05 -10.02
C LEU A 157 -9.59 1.02 -10.73
N GLN A 158 -9.45 -0.26 -10.41
CA GLN A 158 -10.33 -1.32 -10.90
C GLN A 158 -11.67 -1.39 -10.15
N ASN A 159 -11.75 -0.83 -8.95
CA ASN A 159 -13.02 -0.66 -8.27
C ASN A 159 -13.89 0.27 -9.11
N ARG A 160 -14.73 -0.35 -9.93
CA ARG A 160 -15.78 0.34 -10.67
C ARG A 160 -16.71 0.95 -9.63
N THR A 161 -16.57 2.22 -9.37
CA THR A 161 -17.66 2.99 -8.79
C THR A 161 -18.89 2.67 -9.62
N VAL A 162 -19.98 2.30 -8.95
CA VAL A 162 -21.30 2.06 -9.56
C VAL A 162 -21.45 3.10 -10.66
N GLY A 163 -21.54 2.63 -11.91
CA GLY A 163 -21.43 3.48 -13.07
C GLY A 163 -22.46 4.60 -12.98
N ARG A 164 -22.04 5.80 -13.29
CA ARG A 164 -22.97 6.91 -13.48
C ARG A 164 -23.96 6.47 -14.56
N PHE A 165 -25.23 6.59 -14.29
CA PHE A 165 -26.22 6.46 -15.34
C PHE A 165 -25.95 7.56 -16.36
N THR A 166 -25.93 7.18 -17.62
CA THR A 166 -25.83 8.11 -18.76
C THR A 166 -27.20 8.77 -18.97
N ASN A 167 -27.63 9.57 -18.01
CA ASN A 167 -28.86 10.33 -18.08
C ASN A 167 -28.63 11.76 -17.59
N ASP A 168 -29.54 12.63 -17.97
CA ASP A 168 -29.50 14.05 -17.70
C ASP A 168 -29.43 14.36 -16.19
N ALA A 169 -30.27 13.75 -15.37
CA ALA A 169 -30.31 13.97 -13.94
C ALA A 169 -29.00 13.59 -13.23
N SER A 170 -28.36 12.50 -13.66
CA SER A 170 -27.08 12.09 -13.11
C SER A 170 -25.94 13.02 -13.53
N TRP A 171 -26.03 13.60 -14.72
CA TRP A 171 -25.03 14.53 -15.21
C TRP A 171 -25.18 15.92 -14.57
N GLU A 172 -26.40 16.43 -14.48
CA GLU A 172 -26.73 17.71 -13.86
C GLU A 172 -26.35 17.77 -12.38
N TYR A 173 -26.43 16.64 -11.66
CA TYR A 173 -25.98 16.55 -10.26
C TYR A 173 -24.50 16.93 -10.08
N PHE A 174 -23.64 16.56 -11.02
CA PHE A 174 -22.20 16.85 -10.96
C PHE A 174 -21.79 18.12 -11.71
N THR A 175 -22.56 18.52 -12.68
CA THR A 175 -22.32 19.69 -13.55
C THR A 175 -23.62 20.50 -13.68
N PRO A 176 -24.00 21.23 -12.62
CA PRO A 176 -25.26 22.00 -12.65
C PRO A 176 -25.31 22.98 -13.84
N GLY A 177 -26.40 22.95 -14.60
CA GLY A 177 -26.62 23.81 -15.76
C GLY A 177 -26.02 23.28 -17.09
N ASP A 178 -25.40 22.13 -17.10
CA ASP A 178 -24.95 21.50 -18.37
C ASP A 178 -26.08 20.71 -19.03
N THR A 179 -26.56 21.21 -20.17
CA THR A 179 -27.66 20.62 -20.91
C THR A 179 -27.24 19.60 -21.98
N SER A 180 -25.97 19.18 -21.98
CA SER A 180 -25.42 18.27 -23.00
C SER A 180 -26.11 16.90 -23.03
N MET A 181 -26.63 16.45 -21.89
CA MET A 181 -27.29 15.15 -21.74
C MET A 181 -28.83 15.18 -21.86
N ASN A 182 -29.45 16.34 -22.08
CA ASN A 182 -30.93 16.49 -22.15
C ASN A 182 -31.56 15.64 -23.27
N ARG A 183 -30.82 15.33 -24.32
CA ARG A 183 -31.33 14.54 -25.44
C ARG A 183 -31.12 13.02 -25.30
N VAL A 184 -30.42 12.56 -24.28
CA VAL A 184 -30.11 11.13 -24.10
C VAL A 184 -31.39 10.30 -23.93
N ALA A 185 -32.38 10.82 -23.20
CA ALA A 185 -33.65 10.14 -23.02
C ALA A 185 -34.45 9.99 -24.35
N THR A 186 -34.34 10.95 -25.23
CA THR A 186 -35.05 10.92 -26.53
C THR A 186 -34.34 10.08 -27.59
N ILE A 187 -33.02 9.91 -27.50
CA ILE A 187 -32.26 9.07 -28.44
C ILE A 187 -32.73 7.61 -28.39
N SER A 188 -33.12 7.11 -27.24
CA SER A 188 -33.61 5.73 -27.06
C SER A 188 -34.98 5.48 -27.73
N THR A 189 -35.72 6.52 -28.00
CA THR A 189 -37.07 6.45 -28.61
C THR A 189 -37.06 6.72 -30.13
N ILE A 190 -35.91 7.14 -30.66
CA ILE A 190 -35.80 7.41 -32.10
C ILE A 190 -35.66 6.11 -32.87
N TYR A 191 -36.66 5.82 -33.69
CA TYR A 191 -36.64 4.67 -34.61
C TYR A 191 -36.20 5.14 -35.98
N TYR A 192 -35.09 4.61 -36.45
CA TYR A 192 -34.60 4.87 -37.82
C TYR A 192 -35.02 3.72 -38.73
N ALA A 193 -35.96 3.94 -39.59
CA ALA A 193 -36.36 2.97 -40.60
C ALA A 193 -35.44 3.05 -41.84
N PHE A 194 -34.23 2.53 -41.71
CA PHE A 194 -33.31 2.45 -42.84
C PHE A 194 -33.78 1.39 -43.83
N GLY A 195 -34.05 1.81 -45.09
CA GLY A 195 -34.38 0.92 -46.19
C GLY A 195 -35.83 0.41 -46.22
N GLN A 196 -36.73 0.95 -45.43
CA GLN A 196 -38.18 0.72 -45.62
C GLN A 196 -38.75 1.72 -46.58
N ASN A 197 -39.38 1.23 -47.65
CA ASN A 197 -40.22 2.07 -48.51
C ASN A 197 -41.46 2.49 -47.71
N SER A 198 -41.68 3.80 -47.65
CA SER A 198 -42.92 4.40 -47.09
C SER A 198 -44.12 4.06 -47.91
#